data_e7960f1d8ef44e4f6f254b217cd3ca83
#
_entry.id   e7960f1d8ef44e4f6f254b217cd3ca83
#
_cell.length_a   1.000
_cell.length_b   1.000
_cell.length_c   1.000
_cell.angle_alpha   90.00
_cell.angle_beta   90.00
_cell.angle_gamma   90.00
#
_symmetry.space_group_name_H-M   'P 1'
#
loop_
_entity.id
_entity.type
_entity.pdbx_description
1 polymer ?
#
loop_
_entity_poly.entity_id
_entity_poly.type
_entity_poly.pdbx_seq_one_letter_code
_entity_poly.pdbx_strand_id
1 'polypeptide(L)'
;MNTSPVEGAKYLAYAGKAKSSSKLHRKLTPFNLAKINIQRNKQKAVLTLLMLGVSGALLLVTSTVAGSIDPAKQASFKYYPAGNILIQIRNTVGSSFDNEAEPYGSAKLQLEENPLEDQALMQELEKVDGIEKITAFDSVYMTATFSGGSGSITSISDFFPTLNREQTEEKQAVLSSGTADYDDMVEKNGILVAEDIAQVGDTLKIEGRAFDGRTFDVEAVVVGTYNRSDLMEDSPVVPGNPYFIMTYDTAKKLTGITEQTGILAIKNSEGRFDEVLTAVQKIADKNGKIEVNTIEQTIKNIQYRYSASINALYMTSAILFVFGSISLTNMLMVDFQNRKREFGLLEAVGTTRQQLKAMLDREMGIY
;
A
#
# COMPACT_ATOMS: atom_id res chain seq x y z
N MET A 1 42.70 32.17 -21.81
CA MET A 1 41.89 33.37 -21.57
C MET A 1 42.78 34.56 -21.60
N ASN A 2 42.77 35.35 -22.72
CA ASN A 2 43.58 36.55 -22.88
C ASN A 2 42.67 37.76 -22.82
N THR A 3 42.36 38.25 -21.64
CA THR A 3 41.77 39.58 -21.46
C THR A 3 42.85 40.47 -20.90
N SER A 4 43.18 41.55 -21.64
CA SER A 4 44.17 42.51 -21.24
C SER A 4 43.77 43.23 -19.94
N PRO A 5 44.70 43.49 -19.00
CA PRO A 5 44.41 44.26 -17.77
C PRO A 5 43.74 45.62 -18.01
N VAL A 6 44.01 46.22 -19.19
CA VAL A 6 43.42 47.49 -19.63
C VAL A 6 41.92 47.38 -19.99
N GLU A 7 41.47 46.25 -20.56
CA GLU A 7 40.05 46.03 -20.81
C GLU A 7 39.25 45.83 -19.52
N GLY A 8 39.87 45.21 -18.50
CA GLY A 8 39.28 45.10 -17.17
C GLY A 8 39.03 46.45 -16.51
N ALA A 9 39.93 47.42 -16.71
CA ALA A 9 39.81 48.76 -16.11
C ALA A 9 38.76 49.64 -16.81
N LYS A 10 38.55 49.52 -18.14
CA LYS A 10 37.56 50.33 -18.88
C LYS A 10 36.12 50.03 -18.50
N TYR A 11 35.81 48.84 -18.05
CA TYR A 11 34.45 48.48 -17.62
C TYR A 11 34.08 48.98 -16.21
N LEU A 12 35.01 49.55 -15.43
CA LEU A 12 34.73 50.12 -14.11
C LEU A 12 33.90 51.41 -14.17
N ALA A 13 33.87 52.10 -15.31
CA ALA A 13 33.15 53.37 -15.48
C ALA A 13 31.64 53.24 -15.62
N TYR A 14 31.10 52.01 -15.88
CA TYR A 14 29.67 51.77 -16.12
C TYR A 14 28.92 51.06 -14.99
N ALA A 15 29.59 50.73 -13.88
CA ALA A 15 28.89 50.14 -12.72
C ALA A 15 28.28 51.28 -11.87
N GLY A 16 26.96 51.45 -12.03
CA GLY A 16 26.17 52.36 -11.23
C GLY A 16 26.41 52.23 -9.73
N LYS A 17 26.26 53.35 -9.00
CA LYS A 17 26.47 53.56 -7.57
C LYS A 17 26.14 52.34 -6.70
N ALA A 18 27.17 51.56 -6.35
CA ALA A 18 27.08 50.61 -5.27
C ALA A 18 26.96 51.36 -3.95
N LYS A 19 25.89 51.16 -3.20
CA LYS A 19 25.77 51.65 -1.83
C LYS A 19 26.93 51.05 -1.02
N SER A 20 27.89 51.93 -0.64
CA SER A 20 28.98 51.61 0.27
C SER A 20 28.40 51.19 1.63
N SER A 21 28.40 49.96 1.93
CA SER A 21 28.17 49.43 3.28
C SER A 21 29.53 49.26 3.95
N SER A 22 29.88 50.20 4.77
CA SER A 22 31.08 50.25 5.60
C SER A 22 31.00 49.22 6.75
N LYS A 23 31.35 47.96 6.50
CA LYS A 23 31.77 46.98 7.53
C LYS A 23 32.79 46.01 6.94
N LEU A 24 33.97 46.52 6.60
CA LEU A 24 35.10 45.77 6.08
C LEU A 24 36.13 45.52 7.18
N HIS A 25 35.82 44.62 8.13
CA HIS A 25 36.84 44.03 9.01
C HIS A 25 36.56 42.52 9.23
N ARG A 26 36.04 41.85 8.23
CA ARG A 26 35.97 40.38 8.26
C ARG A 26 37.09 39.83 7.42
N LYS A 27 37.98 39.01 8.00
CA LYS A 27 39.01 38.28 7.25
C LYS A 27 38.32 37.61 6.05
N LEU A 28 38.77 37.92 4.84
CA LEU A 28 38.32 37.34 3.60
C LEU A 28 38.78 35.88 3.56
N THR A 29 38.05 35.01 4.17
CA THR A 29 38.23 33.56 4.05
C THR A 29 37.39 33.06 2.88
N PRO A 30 37.83 31.99 2.19
CA PRO A 30 37.03 31.37 1.10
C PRO A 30 35.61 31.08 1.52
N PHE A 31 35.38 30.68 2.77
CA PHE A 31 34.07 30.43 3.36
C PHE A 31 33.19 31.65 3.45
N ASN A 32 33.76 32.83 3.87
CA ASN A 32 33.00 34.07 3.95
C ASN A 32 32.63 34.61 2.55
N LEU A 33 33.49 34.41 1.56
CA LEU A 33 33.20 34.74 0.16
C LEU A 33 32.09 33.89 -0.42
N ALA A 34 32.11 32.58 -0.20
CA ALA A 34 31.04 31.65 -0.61
C ALA A 34 29.70 32.06 0.02
N LYS A 35 29.68 32.39 1.32
CA LYS A 35 28.48 32.85 2.02
C LYS A 35 27.90 34.16 1.44
N ILE A 36 28.75 35.10 1.08
CA ILE A 36 28.33 36.37 0.45
C ILE A 36 27.74 36.11 -0.93
N ASN A 37 28.32 35.16 -1.71
CA ASN A 37 27.83 34.83 -3.03
C ASN A 37 26.47 34.12 -3.00
N ILE A 38 26.29 33.18 -2.09
CA ILE A 38 24.98 32.52 -1.85
C ILE A 38 23.95 33.58 -1.46
N GLN A 39 24.32 34.57 -0.63
CA GLN A 39 23.43 35.66 -0.24
C GLN A 39 23.05 36.59 -1.41
N ARG A 40 23.89 36.74 -2.43
CA ARG A 40 23.61 37.54 -3.61
C ARG A 40 22.60 36.92 -4.57
N ASN A 41 22.59 35.58 -4.64
CA ASN A 41 21.68 34.79 -5.50
C ASN A 41 20.74 33.87 -4.71
N LYS A 42 20.31 34.31 -3.52
CA LYS A 42 19.53 33.50 -2.57
C LYS A 42 18.38 32.73 -3.17
N GLN A 43 17.57 33.38 -4.00
CA GLN A 43 16.37 32.76 -4.57
C GLN A 43 16.70 31.54 -5.47
N LYS A 44 17.72 31.71 -6.33
CA LYS A 44 18.16 30.62 -7.21
C LYS A 44 18.83 29.49 -6.43
N ALA A 45 19.71 29.82 -5.48
CA ALA A 45 20.36 28.83 -4.63
C ALA A 45 19.37 28.03 -3.80
N VAL A 46 18.41 28.70 -3.16
CA VAL A 46 17.36 28.06 -2.37
C VAL A 46 16.49 27.15 -3.24
N LEU A 47 16.09 27.62 -4.44
CA LEU A 47 15.28 26.80 -5.36
C LEU A 47 16.02 25.53 -5.80
N THR A 48 17.31 25.64 -6.14
CA THR A 48 18.13 24.50 -6.54
C THR A 48 18.34 23.51 -5.39
N LEU A 49 18.63 24.01 -4.19
CA LEU A 49 18.78 23.18 -3.00
C LEU A 49 17.45 22.50 -2.62
N LEU A 50 16.33 23.20 -2.77
CA LEU A 50 15.01 22.62 -2.57
C LEU A 50 14.74 21.49 -3.57
N MET A 51 15.03 21.67 -4.87
CA MET A 51 14.83 20.64 -5.88
C MET A 51 15.68 19.39 -5.60
N LEU A 52 16.96 19.56 -5.25
CA LEU A 52 17.85 18.46 -4.87
C LEU A 52 17.42 17.81 -3.57
N GLY A 53 17.04 18.60 -2.56
CA GLY A 53 16.55 18.09 -1.28
C GLY A 53 15.26 17.31 -1.42
N VAL A 54 14.29 17.82 -2.18
CA VAL A 54 13.02 17.12 -2.46
C VAL A 54 13.25 15.85 -3.24
N SER A 55 14.12 15.85 -4.27
CA SER A 55 14.43 14.62 -5.01
C SER A 55 15.13 13.57 -4.15
N GLY A 56 16.06 13.99 -3.29
CA GLY A 56 16.72 13.09 -2.33
C GLY A 56 15.75 12.53 -1.29
N ALA A 57 14.89 13.37 -0.73
CA ALA A 57 13.84 12.94 0.20
C ALA A 57 12.87 11.96 -0.47
N LEU A 58 12.45 12.25 -1.71
CA LEU A 58 11.57 11.36 -2.46
C LEU A 58 12.23 10.00 -2.74
N LEU A 59 13.52 9.96 -3.08
CA LEU A 59 14.28 8.72 -3.23
C LEU A 59 14.32 7.91 -1.93
N LEU A 60 14.57 8.56 -0.79
CA LEU A 60 14.58 7.90 0.50
C LEU A 60 13.21 7.33 0.86
N VAL A 61 12.16 8.13 0.71
CA VAL A 61 10.77 7.66 0.96
C VAL A 61 10.43 6.50 0.05
N THR A 62 10.72 6.60 -1.25
CA THR A 62 10.45 5.53 -2.22
C THR A 62 11.21 4.24 -1.87
N SER A 63 12.49 4.36 -1.49
CA SER A 63 13.31 3.21 -1.07
C SER A 63 12.78 2.58 0.21
N THR A 64 12.35 3.39 1.19
CA THR A 64 11.76 2.90 2.44
C THR A 64 10.45 2.17 2.18
N VAL A 65 9.55 2.76 1.38
CA VAL A 65 8.28 2.13 0.99
C VAL A 65 8.52 0.84 0.22
N ALA A 66 9.43 0.84 -0.77
CA ALA A 66 9.77 -0.36 -1.53
C ALA A 66 10.35 -1.47 -0.65
N GLY A 67 11.16 -1.12 0.33
CA GLY A 67 11.76 -2.06 1.28
C GLY A 67 10.78 -2.57 2.35
N SER A 68 9.68 -1.85 2.61
CA SER A 68 8.66 -2.27 3.59
C SER A 68 7.61 -3.23 3.00
N ILE A 69 7.53 -3.35 1.68
CA ILE A 69 6.60 -4.25 1.01
C ILE A 69 7.21 -5.66 1.00
N ASP A 70 6.59 -6.58 1.73
CA ASP A 70 6.89 -8.01 1.68
C ASP A 70 5.74 -8.74 0.96
N PRO A 71 5.89 -9.03 -0.34
CA PRO A 71 4.85 -9.71 -1.11
C PRO A 71 4.60 -11.15 -0.63
N ALA A 72 5.62 -11.82 -0.07
CA ALA A 72 5.47 -13.17 0.44
C ALA A 72 4.64 -13.16 1.74
N LYS A 73 4.94 -12.23 2.65
CA LYS A 73 4.14 -12.01 3.85
C LYS A 73 2.69 -11.66 3.49
N GLN A 74 2.45 -10.71 2.57
CA GLN A 74 1.11 -10.36 2.14
C GLN A 74 0.34 -11.51 1.46
N ALA A 75 1.03 -12.35 0.70
CA ALA A 75 0.41 -13.53 0.11
C ALA A 75 0.09 -14.60 1.18
N SER A 76 0.97 -14.81 2.15
CA SER A 76 0.77 -15.80 3.21
C SER A 76 -0.47 -15.50 4.06
N PHE A 77 -0.82 -14.23 4.29
CA PHE A 77 -2.06 -13.87 4.99
C PHE A 77 -3.31 -14.42 4.31
N LYS A 78 -3.29 -14.49 2.99
CA LYS A 78 -4.42 -14.99 2.22
C LYS A 78 -4.53 -16.52 2.23
N TYR A 79 -3.44 -17.25 2.39
CA TYR A 79 -3.38 -18.69 2.17
C TYR A 79 -3.09 -19.50 3.45
N TYR A 80 -2.26 -18.99 4.31
CA TYR A 80 -1.86 -19.70 5.54
C TYR A 80 -2.85 -19.44 6.70
N PRO A 81 -3.18 -20.44 7.54
CA PRO A 81 -2.72 -21.83 7.51
C PRO A 81 -3.60 -22.77 6.64
N ALA A 82 -4.58 -22.24 5.94
CA ALA A 82 -5.62 -23.05 5.27
C ALA A 82 -5.09 -23.89 4.10
N GLY A 83 -4.03 -23.43 3.44
CA GLY A 83 -3.45 -24.13 2.31
C GLY A 83 -2.68 -23.20 1.38
N ASN A 84 -2.02 -23.76 0.38
CA ASN A 84 -1.21 -23.03 -0.61
C ASN A 84 -1.83 -23.02 -2.01
N ILE A 85 -2.98 -23.68 -2.18
CA ILE A 85 -3.78 -23.67 -3.41
C ILE A 85 -5.18 -23.19 -3.03
N LEU A 86 -5.68 -22.17 -3.71
CA LEU A 86 -7.04 -21.66 -3.54
C LEU A 86 -7.84 -21.90 -4.81
N ILE A 87 -9.08 -22.36 -4.65
CA ILE A 87 -10.08 -22.39 -5.70
C ILE A 87 -11.10 -21.30 -5.37
N GLN A 88 -11.35 -20.45 -6.33
CA GLN A 88 -12.34 -19.38 -6.24
C GLN A 88 -13.16 -19.28 -7.52
N ILE A 89 -14.29 -18.61 -7.47
CA ILE A 89 -15.08 -18.31 -8.66
C ILE A 89 -14.26 -17.40 -9.57
N ARG A 90 -14.21 -17.74 -10.85
CA ARG A 90 -13.44 -16.97 -11.84
C ARG A 90 -13.90 -15.53 -11.87
N ASN A 91 -12.97 -14.62 -11.64
CA ASN A 91 -13.24 -13.19 -11.71
C ASN A 91 -13.41 -12.80 -13.18
N THR A 92 -14.64 -12.60 -13.61
CA THR A 92 -14.93 -12.04 -14.93
C THR A 92 -14.77 -10.54 -14.89
N VAL A 93 -14.18 -9.96 -15.93
CA VAL A 93 -14.02 -8.51 -16.06
C VAL A 93 -15.39 -7.82 -15.90
N GLY A 94 -15.50 -6.96 -14.89
CA GLY A 94 -16.75 -6.29 -14.53
C GLY A 94 -17.45 -6.84 -13.28
N SER A 95 -16.80 -7.71 -12.50
CA SER A 95 -17.32 -8.14 -11.20
C SER A 95 -17.10 -7.05 -10.16
N SER A 96 -18.07 -6.21 -9.99
CA SER A 96 -18.18 -5.23 -8.90
C SER A 96 -19.64 -5.08 -8.53
N PHE A 97 -19.89 -4.36 -7.47
CA PHE A 97 -21.25 -3.97 -7.10
C PHE A 97 -21.59 -2.71 -7.87
N ASP A 98 -22.72 -2.69 -8.56
CA ASP A 98 -23.25 -1.46 -9.13
C ASP A 98 -23.72 -0.55 -7.98
N ASN A 99 -23.77 0.77 -8.22
CA ASN A 99 -24.14 1.77 -7.22
C ASN A 99 -25.54 1.54 -6.59
N GLU A 100 -26.34 0.62 -7.09
CA GLU A 100 -27.65 0.22 -6.59
C GLU A 100 -27.65 -1.13 -5.83
N ALA A 101 -26.48 -1.65 -5.45
CA ALA A 101 -26.34 -2.82 -4.58
C ALA A 101 -26.82 -4.17 -5.16
N GLU A 102 -26.95 -4.30 -6.46
CA GLU A 102 -27.17 -5.60 -7.08
C GLU A 102 -25.82 -6.25 -7.47
N PRO A 103 -25.54 -7.47 -6.98
CA PRO A 103 -24.33 -8.20 -7.36
C PRO A 103 -24.38 -8.62 -8.82
N TYR A 104 -23.23 -8.53 -9.52
CA TYR A 104 -23.07 -9.01 -10.88
C TYR A 104 -21.76 -9.78 -11.07
N GLY A 105 -21.58 -10.42 -12.21
CA GLY A 105 -20.38 -11.19 -12.48
C GLY A 105 -20.19 -12.38 -11.55
N SER A 106 -19.02 -12.51 -10.94
CA SER A 106 -18.69 -13.62 -10.03
C SER A 106 -19.52 -13.62 -8.75
N ALA A 107 -19.90 -12.45 -8.22
CA ALA A 107 -20.74 -12.34 -7.04
C ALA A 107 -22.16 -12.86 -7.32
N LYS A 108 -22.74 -12.52 -8.47
CA LYS A 108 -24.04 -13.04 -8.88
C LYS A 108 -24.00 -14.55 -9.08
N LEU A 109 -22.95 -15.07 -9.72
CA LEU A 109 -22.76 -16.49 -9.92
C LEU A 109 -22.66 -17.25 -8.59
N GLN A 110 -21.95 -16.68 -7.60
CA GLN A 110 -21.89 -17.26 -6.25
C GLN A 110 -23.26 -17.33 -5.58
N LEU A 111 -24.10 -16.33 -5.76
CA LEU A 111 -25.39 -16.23 -5.09
C LEU A 111 -26.49 -17.06 -5.77
N GLU A 112 -26.46 -17.21 -7.08
CA GLU A 112 -27.51 -17.90 -7.85
C GLU A 112 -27.17 -19.38 -8.13
N GLU A 113 -25.88 -19.68 -8.38
CA GLU A 113 -25.46 -21.00 -8.87
C GLU A 113 -23.99 -21.27 -8.45
N ASN A 114 -23.74 -21.35 -7.14
CA ASN A 114 -22.40 -21.41 -6.60
C ASN A 114 -21.62 -22.66 -7.09
N PRO A 115 -20.64 -22.50 -7.98
CA PRO A 115 -19.89 -23.65 -8.51
C PRO A 115 -18.96 -24.30 -7.46
N LEU A 116 -18.68 -23.61 -6.32
CA LEU A 116 -17.86 -24.16 -5.25
C LEU A 116 -18.65 -25.09 -4.31
N GLU A 117 -19.97 -25.04 -4.35
CA GLU A 117 -20.88 -25.93 -3.59
C GLU A 117 -21.34 -27.13 -4.41
N ASP A 118 -20.87 -27.29 -5.65
CA ASP A 118 -21.19 -28.43 -6.49
C ASP A 118 -20.61 -29.72 -5.89
N GLN A 119 -21.50 -30.67 -5.57
CA GLN A 119 -21.11 -31.96 -5.02
C GLN A 119 -20.18 -32.74 -5.96
N ALA A 120 -20.32 -32.59 -7.28
CA ALA A 120 -19.44 -33.26 -8.24
C ALA A 120 -18.01 -32.70 -8.15
N LEU A 121 -17.87 -31.39 -7.98
CA LEU A 121 -16.57 -30.72 -7.75
C LEU A 121 -15.90 -31.27 -6.48
N MET A 122 -16.64 -31.32 -5.37
CA MET A 122 -16.08 -31.80 -4.10
C MET A 122 -15.66 -33.27 -4.19
N GLN A 123 -16.46 -34.12 -4.83
CA GLN A 123 -16.10 -35.53 -5.05
C GLN A 123 -14.89 -35.71 -5.99
N GLU A 124 -14.72 -34.83 -7.00
CA GLU A 124 -13.53 -34.88 -7.85
C GLU A 124 -12.27 -34.42 -7.07
N LEU A 125 -12.39 -33.40 -6.24
CA LEU A 125 -11.28 -32.93 -5.39
C LEU A 125 -10.87 -33.94 -4.33
N GLU A 126 -11.82 -34.57 -3.65
CA GLU A 126 -11.55 -35.59 -2.62
C GLU A 126 -10.82 -36.84 -3.17
N LYS A 127 -10.94 -37.13 -4.47
CA LYS A 127 -10.23 -38.21 -5.14
C LYS A 127 -8.80 -37.88 -5.53
N VAL A 128 -8.39 -36.61 -5.41
CA VAL A 128 -7.02 -36.20 -5.75
C VAL A 128 -6.07 -36.68 -4.66
N ASP A 129 -5.21 -37.63 -5.02
CA ASP A 129 -4.21 -38.16 -4.10
C ASP A 129 -3.18 -37.06 -3.76
N GLY A 130 -2.89 -36.90 -2.46
CA GLY A 130 -2.00 -35.87 -1.95
C GLY A 130 -2.69 -34.60 -1.42
N ILE A 131 -4.02 -34.51 -1.47
CA ILE A 131 -4.77 -33.51 -0.72
C ILE A 131 -4.87 -33.98 0.74
N GLU A 132 -4.42 -33.15 1.67
CA GLU A 132 -4.50 -33.43 3.11
C GLU A 132 -5.79 -32.87 3.72
N LYS A 133 -6.17 -31.65 3.37
CA LYS A 133 -7.38 -30.98 3.88
C LYS A 133 -7.92 -30.02 2.82
N ILE A 134 -9.23 -29.95 2.71
CA ILE A 134 -9.97 -28.91 1.99
C ILE A 134 -10.71 -28.09 3.03
N THR A 135 -10.48 -26.79 3.07
CA THR A 135 -11.15 -25.86 3.98
C THR A 135 -12.02 -24.91 3.18
N ALA A 136 -13.32 -24.90 3.45
CA ALA A 136 -14.24 -23.93 2.89
C ALA A 136 -14.22 -22.64 3.75
N PHE A 137 -14.24 -21.50 3.08
CA PHE A 137 -14.45 -20.20 3.66
C PHE A 137 -15.75 -19.65 3.14
N ASP A 138 -16.68 -19.45 4.08
CA ASP A 138 -18.04 -19.11 3.78
C ASP A 138 -18.36 -17.68 4.20
N SER A 139 -19.39 -17.12 3.59
CA SER A 139 -19.86 -15.76 3.84
C SER A 139 -21.34 -15.65 3.54
N VAL A 140 -21.99 -14.64 4.12
CA VAL A 140 -23.35 -14.25 3.77
C VAL A 140 -23.33 -12.92 3.02
N TYR A 141 -24.09 -12.85 1.93
CA TYR A 141 -24.24 -11.57 1.21
C TYR A 141 -25.46 -10.82 1.73
N MET A 142 -25.25 -9.57 2.10
CA MET A 142 -26.33 -8.68 2.50
C MET A 142 -26.01 -7.22 2.22
N THR A 143 -27.04 -6.43 2.03
CA THR A 143 -26.98 -4.97 2.14
C THR A 143 -27.43 -4.61 3.54
N ALA A 144 -26.55 -4.07 4.37
CA ALA A 144 -26.85 -3.78 5.76
C ALA A 144 -26.34 -2.42 6.20
N THR A 145 -27.11 -1.77 7.07
CA THR A 145 -26.73 -0.57 7.79
C THR A 145 -26.54 -0.94 9.25
N PHE A 146 -25.40 -0.58 9.80
CA PHE A 146 -25.06 -0.83 11.19
C PHE A 146 -25.17 0.48 11.97
N SER A 147 -25.88 0.48 13.09
CA SER A 147 -26.04 1.63 13.97
C SER A 147 -25.88 1.22 15.43
N GLY A 148 -25.45 2.13 16.27
CA GLY A 148 -25.02 1.84 17.65
C GLY A 148 -23.49 1.69 17.72
N GLY A 149 -22.91 1.78 18.89
CA GLY A 149 -21.45 1.78 19.06
C GLY A 149 -20.81 3.16 18.85
N SER A 150 -19.48 3.20 18.80
CA SER A 150 -18.69 4.42 18.71
C SER A 150 -18.49 4.95 17.28
N GLY A 151 -18.76 4.14 16.27
CA GLY A 151 -18.62 4.47 14.85
C GLY A 151 -19.94 4.53 14.10
N SER A 152 -20.08 5.50 13.19
CA SER A 152 -21.22 5.53 12.26
C SER A 152 -20.86 4.73 11.03
N ILE A 153 -21.55 3.61 10.78
CA ILE A 153 -21.37 2.85 9.56
C ILE A 153 -22.55 3.11 8.64
N THR A 154 -22.21 3.58 7.45
CA THR A 154 -23.16 3.72 6.34
C THR A 154 -23.56 2.35 5.81
N SER A 155 -24.62 2.30 5.02
CA SER A 155 -25.06 1.08 4.34
C SER A 155 -23.93 0.44 3.51
N ILE A 156 -23.70 -0.84 3.73
CA ILE A 156 -22.67 -1.64 3.04
C ILE A 156 -23.37 -2.81 2.36
N SER A 157 -23.08 -2.99 1.07
CA SER A 157 -23.47 -4.17 0.31
C SER A 157 -22.23 -4.99 0.04
N ASP A 158 -22.09 -6.12 0.71
CA ASP A 158 -20.89 -6.96 0.60
C ASP A 158 -21.13 -8.38 1.13
N PHE A 159 -20.14 -9.24 0.95
CA PHE A 159 -20.05 -10.52 1.62
C PHE A 159 -19.48 -10.34 3.03
N PHE A 160 -20.17 -10.84 4.02
CA PHE A 160 -19.72 -10.84 5.42
C PHE A 160 -19.29 -12.24 5.83
N PRO A 161 -18.08 -12.40 6.38
CA PRO A 161 -17.56 -13.70 6.74
C PRO A 161 -18.43 -14.39 7.78
N THR A 162 -18.61 -15.69 7.58
CA THR A 162 -19.22 -16.57 8.57
C THR A 162 -18.25 -17.70 8.94
N LEU A 163 -18.19 -18.05 10.20
CA LEU A 163 -17.25 -19.01 10.74
C LEU A 163 -17.97 -20.25 11.26
N ASN A 164 -17.40 -21.42 10.99
CA ASN A 164 -17.75 -22.63 11.69
C ASN A 164 -17.10 -22.67 13.09
N ARG A 165 -17.34 -23.71 13.87
CA ARG A 165 -16.83 -23.83 15.25
C ARG A 165 -15.29 -23.80 15.30
N GLU A 166 -14.62 -24.61 14.48
CA GLU A 166 -13.15 -24.67 14.43
C GLU A 166 -12.55 -23.28 14.10
N GLN A 167 -13.08 -22.66 13.07
CA GLN A 167 -12.64 -21.33 12.64
C GLN A 167 -12.93 -20.24 13.67
N THR A 168 -14.02 -20.34 14.43
CA THR A 168 -14.35 -19.38 15.49
C THR A 168 -13.37 -19.46 16.64
N GLU A 169 -13.05 -20.68 17.09
CA GLU A 169 -12.08 -20.91 18.18
C GLU A 169 -10.67 -20.41 17.80
N GLU A 170 -10.26 -20.59 16.54
CA GLU A 170 -8.99 -20.05 16.03
C GLU A 170 -8.92 -18.51 16.13
N LYS A 171 -10.04 -17.82 16.03
CA LYS A 171 -10.08 -16.34 16.12
C LYS A 171 -9.76 -15.80 17.52
N GLN A 172 -9.89 -16.63 18.55
CA GLN A 172 -9.54 -16.20 19.91
C GLN A 172 -8.11 -15.65 20.02
N ALA A 173 -7.18 -16.17 19.21
CA ALA A 173 -5.77 -15.76 19.22
C ALA A 173 -5.54 -14.34 18.67
N VAL A 174 -6.46 -13.82 17.84
CA VAL A 174 -6.32 -12.52 17.16
C VAL A 174 -7.26 -11.44 17.72
N LEU A 175 -8.01 -11.76 18.79
CA LEU A 175 -8.86 -10.77 19.44
C LEU A 175 -8.03 -9.76 20.25
N SER A 176 -8.34 -8.48 20.08
CA SER A 176 -7.84 -7.42 20.97
C SER A 176 -8.55 -7.45 22.33
N SER A 177 -9.83 -7.85 22.34
CA SER A 177 -10.65 -7.93 23.57
C SER A 177 -11.84 -8.87 23.37
N GLY A 178 -12.35 -9.43 24.46
CA GLY A 178 -13.53 -10.30 24.44
C GLY A 178 -13.22 -11.77 24.20
N THR A 179 -14.21 -12.51 23.69
CA THR A 179 -14.14 -13.95 23.46
C THR A 179 -14.69 -14.34 22.11
N ALA A 180 -14.12 -15.39 21.50
CA ALA A 180 -14.60 -16.03 20.27
C ALA A 180 -15.04 -17.46 20.59
N ASP A 181 -16.08 -17.60 21.39
CA ASP A 181 -16.71 -18.89 21.71
C ASP A 181 -17.94 -19.09 20.83
N TYR A 182 -18.00 -20.19 20.09
CA TYR A 182 -19.06 -20.42 19.11
C TYR A 182 -20.46 -20.46 19.75
N ASP A 183 -20.61 -21.22 20.86
CA ASP A 183 -21.91 -21.42 21.51
C ASP A 183 -22.38 -20.12 22.18
N ASP A 184 -21.47 -19.38 22.81
CA ASP A 184 -21.73 -18.08 23.41
C ASP A 184 -22.19 -17.04 22.36
N MET A 185 -21.53 -17.05 21.21
CA MET A 185 -21.91 -16.19 20.07
C MET A 185 -23.32 -16.51 19.56
N VAL A 186 -23.67 -17.79 19.43
CA VAL A 186 -25.01 -18.19 18.99
C VAL A 186 -26.07 -17.84 20.05
N GLU A 187 -25.80 -18.08 21.33
CA GLU A 187 -26.73 -17.79 22.43
C GLU A 187 -27.03 -16.30 22.54
N LYS A 188 -25.99 -15.46 22.53
CA LYS A 188 -26.07 -14.02 22.75
C LYS A 188 -26.35 -13.18 21.50
N ASN A 189 -26.57 -13.79 20.36
CA ASN A 189 -26.54 -13.09 19.05
C ASN A 189 -25.21 -12.33 18.87
N GLY A 190 -24.11 -12.96 19.23
CA GLY A 190 -22.80 -12.37 19.32
C GLY A 190 -22.13 -12.19 17.97
N ILE A 191 -21.44 -11.08 17.82
CA ILE A 191 -20.62 -10.78 16.64
C ILE A 191 -19.22 -10.34 17.07
N LEU A 192 -18.24 -10.61 16.22
CA LEU A 192 -16.91 -10.03 16.35
C LEU A 192 -16.82 -8.81 15.43
N VAL A 193 -16.25 -7.71 15.94
CA VAL A 193 -16.25 -6.42 15.26
C VAL A 193 -14.85 -5.81 15.27
N ALA A 194 -14.49 -5.08 14.24
CA ALA A 194 -13.25 -4.30 14.25
C ALA A 194 -13.30 -3.23 15.37
N GLU A 195 -12.20 -3.09 16.11
CA GLU A 195 -12.10 -2.25 17.33
C GLU A 195 -12.35 -0.75 17.09
N ASP A 196 -12.24 -0.29 15.83
CA ASP A 196 -12.53 1.08 15.42
C ASP A 196 -14.03 1.33 15.21
N ILE A 197 -14.88 0.30 15.32
CA ILE A 197 -16.32 0.38 15.09
C ILE A 197 -17.11 0.35 16.40
N ALA A 198 -16.81 -0.60 17.28
CA ALA A 198 -17.54 -0.77 18.53
C ALA A 198 -16.67 -1.45 19.60
N GLN A 199 -17.15 -1.47 20.83
CA GLN A 199 -16.49 -2.11 21.98
C GLN A 199 -17.24 -3.35 22.43
N VAL A 200 -16.54 -4.26 23.14
CA VAL A 200 -17.17 -5.44 23.73
C VAL A 200 -18.29 -5.02 24.70
N GLY A 201 -19.45 -5.63 24.52
CA GLY A 201 -20.66 -5.32 25.28
C GLY A 201 -21.59 -4.33 24.59
N ASP A 202 -21.16 -3.64 23.56
CA ASP A 202 -22.05 -2.78 22.77
C ASP A 202 -23.09 -3.64 22.04
N THR A 203 -24.28 -3.04 21.84
CA THR A 203 -25.33 -3.62 20.99
C THR A 203 -25.39 -2.83 19.70
N LEU A 204 -25.23 -3.53 18.58
CA LEU A 204 -25.36 -2.97 17.26
C LEU A 204 -26.71 -3.36 16.66
N LYS A 205 -27.46 -2.37 16.18
CA LYS A 205 -28.64 -2.59 15.37
C LYS A 205 -28.20 -2.80 13.92
N ILE A 206 -28.69 -3.88 13.32
CA ILE A 206 -28.38 -4.29 11.95
C ILE A 206 -29.68 -4.29 11.15
N GLU A 207 -29.88 -3.28 10.33
CA GLU A 207 -31.01 -3.17 9.40
C GLU A 207 -30.54 -3.51 8.01
N GLY A 208 -31.20 -4.45 7.33
CA GLY A 208 -30.73 -4.82 6.03
C GLY A 208 -31.67 -5.64 5.17
N ARG A 209 -31.12 -6.07 4.03
CA ARG A 209 -31.81 -6.89 3.05
C ARG A 209 -30.87 -7.98 2.52
N ALA A 210 -31.38 -9.20 2.48
CA ALA A 210 -30.74 -10.32 1.82
C ALA A 210 -30.83 -10.20 0.28
N PHE A 211 -30.03 -10.96 -0.42
CA PHE A 211 -30.06 -11.03 -1.90
C PHE A 211 -31.42 -11.44 -2.45
N ASP A 212 -32.12 -12.34 -1.77
CA ASP A 212 -33.48 -12.81 -2.16
C ASP A 212 -34.61 -11.82 -1.83
N GLY A 213 -34.25 -10.62 -1.38
CA GLY A 213 -35.20 -9.54 -1.07
C GLY A 213 -35.78 -9.56 0.32
N ARG A 214 -35.50 -10.58 1.16
CA ARG A 214 -35.92 -10.59 2.57
C ARG A 214 -35.26 -9.46 3.34
N THR A 215 -36.02 -8.75 4.14
CA THR A 215 -35.51 -7.68 5.03
C THR A 215 -35.39 -8.20 6.45
N PHE A 216 -34.43 -7.66 7.19
CA PHE A 216 -34.21 -7.96 8.60
C PHE A 216 -33.89 -6.67 9.36
N ASP A 217 -34.29 -6.64 10.61
CA ASP A 217 -34.03 -5.57 11.58
C ASP A 217 -33.75 -6.26 12.92
N VAL A 218 -32.50 -6.38 13.29
CA VAL A 218 -32.01 -7.23 14.37
C VAL A 218 -30.99 -6.51 15.22
N GLU A 219 -30.83 -7.00 16.47
CA GLU A 219 -29.77 -6.54 17.36
C GLU A 219 -28.74 -7.65 17.57
N ALA A 220 -27.49 -7.26 17.49
CA ALA A 220 -26.33 -8.14 17.73
C ALA A 220 -25.45 -7.56 18.84
N VAL A 221 -24.91 -8.42 19.69
CA VAL A 221 -24.03 -8.03 20.79
C VAL A 221 -22.60 -8.20 20.36
N VAL A 222 -21.75 -7.20 20.59
CA VAL A 222 -20.31 -7.29 20.35
C VAL A 222 -19.69 -8.13 21.45
N VAL A 223 -19.27 -9.34 21.15
CA VAL A 223 -18.65 -10.27 22.11
C VAL A 223 -17.13 -10.27 22.05
N GLY A 224 -16.57 -9.78 20.95
CA GLY A 224 -15.12 -9.63 20.78
C GLY A 224 -14.78 -8.56 19.76
N THR A 225 -13.60 -7.96 19.94
CA THR A 225 -13.07 -6.98 19.00
C THR A 225 -11.67 -7.39 18.53
N TYR A 226 -11.31 -6.98 17.32
CA TYR A 226 -10.02 -7.27 16.71
C TYR A 226 -9.49 -6.05 15.95
N ASN A 227 -8.19 -5.97 15.87
CA ASN A 227 -7.56 -5.04 14.93
C ASN A 227 -7.58 -5.64 13.52
N ARG A 228 -8.05 -4.88 12.54
CA ARG A 228 -8.14 -5.35 11.15
C ARG A 228 -6.79 -5.75 10.56
N SER A 229 -5.73 -5.07 10.97
CA SER A 229 -4.37 -5.39 10.52
C SER A 229 -3.93 -6.74 11.07
N ASP A 230 -4.17 -7.01 12.36
CA ASP A 230 -3.80 -8.25 13.02
C ASP A 230 -4.63 -9.43 12.48
N LEU A 231 -5.93 -9.20 12.23
CA LEU A 231 -6.78 -10.19 11.58
C LEU A 231 -6.24 -10.60 10.20
N MET A 232 -5.66 -9.65 9.47
CA MET A 232 -5.06 -9.93 8.17
C MET A 232 -3.65 -10.54 8.27
N GLU A 233 -2.95 -10.35 9.39
CA GLU A 233 -1.59 -10.88 9.59
C GLU A 233 -1.55 -12.31 10.13
N ASP A 234 -2.43 -12.66 11.07
CA ASP A 234 -2.35 -13.92 11.82
C ASP A 234 -3.52 -14.88 11.58
N SER A 235 -4.42 -14.54 10.66
CA SER A 235 -5.62 -15.34 10.45
C SER A 235 -5.77 -15.83 9.01
N PRO A 236 -6.26 -17.07 8.82
CA PRO A 236 -6.62 -17.55 7.49
C PRO A 236 -7.67 -16.64 6.87
N VAL A 237 -7.73 -16.67 5.55
CA VAL A 237 -8.62 -15.88 4.72
C VAL A 237 -9.99 -15.73 5.33
N VAL A 238 -10.37 -14.50 5.55
CA VAL A 238 -11.75 -14.13 5.83
C VAL A 238 -12.29 -13.54 4.53
N PRO A 239 -13.08 -14.28 3.75
CA PRO A 239 -13.63 -13.76 2.50
C PRO A 239 -14.67 -12.68 2.80
N GLY A 240 -14.62 -11.59 2.03
CA GLY A 240 -15.57 -10.50 2.17
C GLY A 240 -15.07 -9.36 3.06
N ASN A 241 -16.03 -8.61 3.61
CA ASN A 241 -15.75 -7.41 4.38
C ASN A 241 -15.38 -7.75 5.84
N PRO A 242 -14.15 -7.46 6.29
CA PRO A 242 -13.69 -7.85 7.62
C PRO A 242 -14.14 -6.87 8.73
N TYR A 243 -15.18 -6.10 8.55
CA TYR A 243 -15.71 -5.25 9.62
C TYR A 243 -16.51 -6.02 10.68
N PHE A 244 -17.20 -7.08 10.24
CA PHE A 244 -18.06 -7.92 11.08
C PHE A 244 -17.81 -9.38 10.75
N ILE A 245 -17.76 -10.21 11.76
CA ILE A 245 -17.63 -11.66 11.64
C ILE A 245 -18.71 -12.29 12.52
N MET A 246 -19.42 -13.25 11.98
CA MET A 246 -20.49 -14.01 12.65
C MET A 246 -20.19 -15.50 12.60
N THR A 247 -20.82 -16.27 13.49
CA THR A 247 -20.90 -17.72 13.29
C THR A 247 -21.99 -18.03 12.25
N TYR A 248 -21.97 -19.22 11.65
CA TYR A 248 -23.01 -19.68 10.73
C TYR A 248 -24.40 -19.56 11.36
N ASP A 249 -24.51 -20.14 12.56
CA ASP A 249 -25.80 -20.17 13.25
C ASP A 249 -26.24 -18.78 13.70
N THR A 250 -25.33 -17.89 14.10
CA THR A 250 -25.67 -16.49 14.41
C THR A 250 -26.17 -15.75 13.17
N ALA A 251 -25.48 -15.87 12.04
CA ALA A 251 -25.88 -15.23 10.78
C ALA A 251 -27.27 -15.72 10.34
N LYS A 252 -27.51 -17.03 10.35
CA LYS A 252 -28.78 -17.64 10.00
C LYS A 252 -29.90 -17.25 10.96
N LYS A 253 -29.64 -17.23 12.27
CA LYS A 253 -30.61 -16.83 13.30
C LYS A 253 -31.01 -15.36 13.17
N LEU A 254 -30.06 -14.46 12.93
CA LEU A 254 -30.30 -13.03 12.84
C LEU A 254 -30.92 -12.61 11.51
N THR A 255 -30.41 -13.09 10.40
CA THR A 255 -30.77 -12.60 9.07
C THR A 255 -31.62 -13.56 8.26
N GLY A 256 -31.67 -14.84 8.65
CA GLY A 256 -32.29 -15.91 7.87
C GLY A 256 -31.52 -16.27 6.59
N ILE A 257 -30.34 -15.68 6.37
CA ILE A 257 -29.52 -15.92 5.17
C ILE A 257 -28.67 -17.19 5.40
N THR A 258 -28.57 -18.02 4.38
CA THR A 258 -27.67 -19.16 4.38
C THR A 258 -26.32 -18.73 3.85
N GLU A 259 -25.28 -19.21 4.50
CA GLU A 259 -23.90 -19.05 4.09
C GLU A 259 -23.63 -19.63 2.71
N GLN A 260 -22.64 -19.09 2.02
CA GLN A 260 -22.18 -19.56 0.72
C GLN A 260 -20.66 -19.60 0.68
N THR A 261 -20.14 -20.67 0.10
CA THR A 261 -18.71 -20.85 -0.07
C THR A 261 -18.15 -19.84 -1.06
N GLY A 262 -17.22 -19.00 -0.60
CA GLY A 262 -16.52 -18.04 -1.44
C GLY A 262 -15.17 -18.52 -1.93
N ILE A 263 -14.50 -19.36 -1.12
CA ILE A 263 -13.15 -19.89 -1.40
C ILE A 263 -13.03 -21.30 -0.84
N LEU A 264 -12.40 -22.18 -1.61
CA LEU A 264 -11.90 -23.46 -1.12
C LEU A 264 -10.37 -23.40 -1.03
N ALA A 265 -9.81 -23.59 0.15
CA ALA A 265 -8.37 -23.68 0.35
C ALA A 265 -7.93 -25.14 0.47
N ILE A 266 -6.94 -25.51 -0.29
CA ILE A 266 -6.41 -26.88 -0.34
C ILE A 266 -5.03 -26.89 0.30
N LYS A 267 -4.89 -27.73 1.32
CA LYS A 267 -3.62 -28.11 1.91
C LYS A 267 -3.19 -29.45 1.31
N ASN A 268 -2.00 -29.46 0.71
CA ASN A 268 -1.42 -30.68 0.14
C ASN A 268 -0.40 -31.31 1.09
N SER A 269 -0.22 -32.61 0.96
CA SER A 269 0.85 -33.34 1.64
C SER A 269 2.22 -32.86 1.20
N GLU A 270 3.20 -32.95 2.10
CA GLU A 270 4.56 -32.49 1.86
C GLU A 270 5.17 -33.13 0.59
N GLY A 271 5.80 -32.31 -0.24
CA GLY A 271 6.44 -32.73 -1.49
C GLY A 271 5.51 -33.01 -2.68
N ARG A 272 4.17 -32.92 -2.51
CA ARG A 272 3.21 -33.26 -3.58
C ARG A 272 2.50 -32.05 -4.19
N PHE A 273 3.04 -30.85 -3.97
CA PHE A 273 2.41 -29.61 -4.43
C PHE A 273 2.13 -29.58 -5.94
N ASP A 274 3.12 -29.88 -6.77
CA ASP A 274 2.99 -29.81 -8.24
C ASP A 274 2.00 -30.85 -8.80
N GLU A 275 1.97 -32.03 -8.22
CA GLU A 275 1.03 -33.08 -8.61
C GLU A 275 -0.41 -32.68 -8.27
N VAL A 276 -0.64 -32.23 -7.04
CA VAL A 276 -1.94 -31.76 -6.57
C VAL A 276 -2.39 -30.54 -7.37
N LEU A 277 -1.50 -29.56 -7.57
CA LEU A 277 -1.81 -28.36 -8.37
C LEU A 277 -2.23 -28.72 -9.79
N THR A 278 -1.51 -29.64 -10.44
CA THR A 278 -1.83 -30.07 -11.80
C THR A 278 -3.20 -30.76 -11.87
N ALA A 279 -3.52 -31.59 -10.89
CA ALA A 279 -4.82 -32.29 -10.82
C ALA A 279 -5.96 -31.30 -10.57
N VAL A 280 -5.80 -30.40 -9.60
CA VAL A 280 -6.78 -29.37 -9.25
C VAL A 280 -7.00 -28.38 -10.42
N GLN A 281 -5.94 -27.98 -11.10
CA GLN A 281 -6.03 -27.11 -12.28
C GLN A 281 -6.85 -27.80 -13.41
N LYS A 282 -6.63 -29.09 -13.65
CA LYS A 282 -7.39 -29.85 -14.65
C LYS A 282 -8.89 -29.93 -14.30
N ILE A 283 -9.23 -30.07 -13.03
CA ILE A 283 -10.61 -30.04 -12.56
C ILE A 283 -11.23 -28.66 -12.78
N ALA A 284 -10.50 -27.60 -12.43
CA ALA A 284 -10.96 -26.22 -12.61
C ALA A 284 -11.15 -25.85 -14.10
N ASP A 285 -10.23 -26.26 -14.96
CA ASP A 285 -10.31 -25.98 -16.40
C ASP A 285 -11.52 -26.67 -17.06
N LYS A 286 -11.89 -27.83 -16.56
CA LYS A 286 -13.10 -28.57 -17.01
C LYS A 286 -14.38 -27.84 -16.59
N ASN A 287 -14.42 -27.25 -15.40
CA ASN A 287 -15.57 -26.52 -14.89
C ASN A 287 -15.76 -25.18 -15.60
N GLY A 288 -14.67 -24.45 -15.90
CA GLY A 288 -14.68 -23.18 -16.60
C GLY A 288 -15.20 -21.97 -15.80
N LYS A 289 -15.98 -22.19 -14.72
CA LYS A 289 -16.54 -21.14 -13.83
C LYS A 289 -15.62 -20.80 -12.65
N ILE A 290 -14.67 -21.68 -12.36
CA ILE A 290 -13.73 -21.54 -11.25
C ILE A 290 -12.30 -21.31 -11.75
N GLU A 291 -11.46 -20.77 -10.90
CA GLU A 291 -10.04 -20.58 -11.15
C GLU A 291 -9.20 -21.02 -9.94
N VAL A 292 -7.98 -21.44 -10.24
CA VAL A 292 -7.01 -21.86 -9.24
C VAL A 292 -5.96 -20.78 -9.07
N ASN A 293 -5.72 -20.37 -7.85
CA ASN A 293 -4.68 -19.44 -7.48
C ASN A 293 -3.69 -20.12 -6.52
N THR A 294 -2.40 -19.88 -6.72
CA THR A 294 -1.36 -20.35 -5.82
C THR A 294 -0.71 -19.19 -5.07
N ILE A 295 -0.10 -19.51 -3.93
CA ILE A 295 0.65 -18.51 -3.17
C ILE A 295 1.74 -17.85 -4.03
N GLU A 296 2.45 -18.62 -4.86
CA GLU A 296 3.48 -18.09 -5.75
C GLU A 296 2.91 -17.11 -6.78
N GLN A 297 1.77 -17.42 -7.36
CA GLN A 297 1.09 -16.58 -8.32
C GLN A 297 0.58 -15.29 -7.68
N THR A 298 0.09 -15.40 -6.45
CA THR A 298 -0.30 -14.24 -5.64
C THR A 298 0.89 -13.36 -5.31
N ILE A 299 2.03 -13.92 -4.92
CA ILE A 299 3.29 -13.18 -4.70
C ILE A 299 3.69 -12.40 -5.97
N LYS A 300 3.71 -13.07 -7.13
CA LYS A 300 4.03 -12.43 -8.41
C LYS A 300 3.07 -11.30 -8.76
N ASN A 301 1.77 -11.49 -8.54
CA ASN A 301 0.76 -10.47 -8.81
C ASN A 301 0.91 -9.25 -7.89
N ILE A 302 1.20 -9.48 -6.61
CA ILE A 302 1.51 -8.41 -5.64
C ILE A 302 2.76 -7.65 -6.08
N GLN A 303 3.85 -8.35 -6.40
CA GLN A 303 5.09 -7.75 -6.89
C GLN A 303 4.85 -6.90 -8.14
N TYR A 304 4.11 -7.43 -9.12
CA TYR A 304 3.79 -6.70 -10.35
C TYR A 304 3.01 -5.42 -10.08
N ARG A 305 1.99 -5.49 -9.22
CA ARG A 305 1.13 -4.34 -8.87
C ARG A 305 1.92 -3.21 -8.19
N TYR A 306 2.81 -3.54 -7.26
CA TYR A 306 3.63 -2.54 -6.59
C TYR A 306 4.80 -2.05 -7.45
N SER A 307 5.39 -2.92 -8.28
CA SER A 307 6.56 -2.56 -9.09
C SER A 307 6.27 -1.40 -10.04
N ALA A 308 5.11 -1.34 -10.65
CA ALA A 308 4.72 -0.25 -11.56
C ALA A 308 4.71 1.10 -10.85
N SER A 309 4.09 1.19 -9.67
CA SER A 309 4.03 2.42 -8.87
C SER A 309 5.39 2.83 -8.31
N ILE A 310 6.15 1.87 -7.80
CA ILE A 310 7.51 2.11 -7.28
C ILE A 310 8.44 2.57 -8.39
N ASN A 311 8.41 1.94 -9.56
CA ASN A 311 9.21 2.35 -10.70
C ASN A 311 8.84 3.76 -11.17
N ALA A 312 7.56 4.13 -11.20
CA ALA A 312 7.12 5.48 -11.53
C ALA A 312 7.68 6.52 -10.54
N LEU A 313 7.69 6.20 -9.24
CA LEU A 313 8.28 7.06 -8.22
C LEU A 313 9.80 7.20 -8.38
N TYR A 314 10.52 6.12 -8.66
CA TYR A 314 11.97 6.17 -8.94
C TYR A 314 12.26 7.00 -10.19
N MET A 315 11.51 6.81 -11.29
CA MET A 315 11.67 7.61 -12.50
C MET A 315 11.41 9.10 -12.25
N THR A 316 10.36 9.44 -11.53
CA THR A 316 10.06 10.82 -11.13
C THR A 316 11.20 11.42 -10.31
N SER A 317 11.70 10.69 -9.32
CA SER A 317 12.83 11.12 -8.49
C SER A 317 14.10 11.33 -9.30
N ALA A 318 14.40 10.43 -10.25
CA ALA A 318 15.55 10.54 -11.14
C ALA A 318 15.44 11.78 -12.06
N ILE A 319 14.28 12.03 -12.61
CA ILE A 319 14.02 13.23 -13.45
C ILE A 319 14.24 14.50 -12.63
N LEU A 320 13.68 14.58 -11.42
CA LEU A 320 13.87 15.73 -10.53
C LEU A 320 15.34 15.93 -10.15
N PHE A 321 16.06 14.84 -9.89
CA PHE A 321 17.49 14.89 -9.60
C PHE A 321 18.30 15.42 -10.78
N VAL A 322 18.01 14.96 -12.00
CA VAL A 322 18.68 15.44 -13.22
C VAL A 322 18.38 16.93 -13.44
N PHE A 323 17.13 17.37 -13.31
CA PHE A 323 16.79 18.79 -13.42
C PHE A 323 17.47 19.64 -12.34
N GLY A 324 17.50 19.16 -11.10
CA GLY A 324 18.23 19.82 -10.00
C GLY A 324 19.72 19.96 -10.29
N SER A 325 20.34 18.90 -10.82
CA SER A 325 21.76 18.88 -11.18
C SER A 325 22.09 19.84 -12.33
N ILE A 326 21.25 19.88 -13.38
CA ILE A 326 21.38 20.82 -14.48
C ILE A 326 21.22 22.26 -13.97
N SER A 327 20.24 22.51 -13.12
CA SER A 327 20.01 23.84 -12.50
C SER A 327 21.19 24.28 -11.65
N LEU A 328 21.77 23.38 -10.85
CA LEU A 328 22.99 23.63 -10.07
C LEU A 328 24.17 23.97 -10.98
N THR A 329 24.39 23.17 -12.01
CA THR A 329 25.48 23.40 -12.99
C THR A 329 25.33 24.75 -13.67
N ASN A 330 24.13 25.08 -14.12
CA ASN A 330 23.84 26.37 -14.74
C ASN A 330 24.07 27.55 -13.77
N MET A 331 23.64 27.42 -12.52
CA MET A 331 23.87 28.41 -11.48
C MET A 331 25.36 28.64 -11.23
N LEU A 332 26.14 27.56 -11.09
CA LEU A 332 27.59 27.61 -10.91
C LEU A 332 28.29 28.24 -12.11
N MET A 333 27.85 27.92 -13.34
CA MET A 333 28.41 28.49 -14.57
C MET A 333 28.15 30.00 -14.66
N VAL A 334 26.95 30.46 -14.34
CA VAL A 334 26.59 31.88 -14.29
C VAL A 334 27.40 32.62 -13.23
N ASP A 335 27.54 32.05 -12.04
CA ASP A 335 28.37 32.63 -10.98
C ASP A 335 29.83 32.72 -11.39
N PHE A 336 30.36 31.68 -12.04
CA PHE A 336 31.73 31.69 -12.58
C PHE A 336 31.90 32.77 -13.64
N GLN A 337 30.95 32.91 -14.57
CA GLN A 337 31.01 33.93 -15.61
C GLN A 337 31.00 35.37 -15.03
N ASN A 338 30.14 35.63 -14.02
CA ASN A 338 30.06 36.91 -13.36
C ASN A 338 31.35 37.27 -12.61
N ARG A 339 32.12 36.27 -12.18
CA ARG A 339 33.36 36.43 -11.40
C ARG A 339 34.62 36.39 -12.26
N LYS A 340 34.53 36.13 -13.57
CA LYS A 340 35.70 36.16 -14.47
C LYS A 340 36.56 37.42 -14.31
N ARG A 341 35.90 38.54 -14.08
CA ARG A 341 36.54 39.82 -13.88
C ARG A 341 37.28 39.91 -12.53
N GLU A 342 36.69 39.38 -11.46
CA GLU A 342 37.33 39.35 -10.13
C GLU A 342 38.58 38.46 -10.20
N PHE A 343 38.49 37.32 -10.95
CA PHE A 343 39.65 36.45 -11.17
C PHE A 343 40.76 37.11 -11.98
N GLY A 344 40.41 37.90 -13.01
CA GLY A 344 41.39 38.67 -13.77
C GLY A 344 42.09 39.72 -12.92
N LEU A 345 41.39 40.37 -12.00
CA LEU A 345 41.98 41.31 -11.04
C LEU A 345 42.90 40.61 -10.04
N LEU A 346 42.53 39.41 -9.54
CA LEU A 346 43.38 38.65 -8.64
C LEU A 346 44.67 38.15 -9.33
N GLU A 347 44.61 37.71 -10.60
CA GLU A 347 45.80 37.40 -11.41
C GLU A 347 46.65 38.63 -11.63
N ALA A 348 46.06 39.78 -11.87
CA ALA A 348 46.81 41.04 -12.04
C ALA A 348 47.57 41.52 -10.78
N VAL A 349 47.06 41.16 -9.59
CA VAL A 349 47.70 41.45 -8.28
C VAL A 349 48.68 40.34 -7.86
N GLY A 350 48.91 39.29 -8.71
CA GLY A 350 49.93 38.28 -8.48
C GLY A 350 49.41 36.93 -7.92
N THR A 351 48.10 36.68 -7.87
CA THR A 351 47.58 35.40 -7.47
C THR A 351 47.86 34.35 -8.57
N THR A 352 48.47 33.23 -8.21
CA THR A 352 48.77 32.19 -9.18
C THR A 352 47.52 31.41 -9.57
N ARG A 353 47.48 30.82 -10.77
CA ARG A 353 46.39 29.95 -11.24
C ARG A 353 46.12 28.76 -10.33
N GLN A 354 47.15 28.21 -9.68
CA GLN A 354 47.00 27.13 -8.71
C GLN A 354 46.27 27.59 -7.45
N GLN A 355 46.57 28.78 -6.94
CA GLN A 355 45.86 29.36 -5.79
C GLN A 355 44.41 29.70 -6.13
N LEU A 356 44.17 30.16 -7.35
CA LEU A 356 42.83 30.46 -7.83
C LEU A 356 41.99 29.19 -7.97
N LYS A 357 42.58 28.13 -8.50
CA LYS A 357 41.92 26.80 -8.59
C LYS A 357 41.63 26.23 -7.21
N ALA A 358 42.59 26.27 -6.29
CA ALA A 358 42.41 25.77 -4.94
C ALA A 358 41.32 26.58 -4.16
N MET A 359 41.15 27.84 -4.47
CA MET A 359 40.07 28.67 -3.93
C MET A 359 38.70 28.23 -4.49
N LEU A 360 38.61 27.96 -5.79
CA LEU A 360 37.39 27.49 -6.44
C LEU A 360 37.00 26.09 -5.99
N ASP A 361 37.96 25.19 -5.88
CA ASP A 361 37.71 23.81 -5.42
C ASP A 361 37.15 23.78 -3.97
N ARG A 362 37.67 24.66 -3.10
CA ARG A 362 37.15 24.82 -1.74
C ARG A 362 35.77 25.45 -1.71
N GLU A 363 35.49 26.37 -2.63
CA GLU A 363 34.19 27.03 -2.74
C GLU A 363 33.13 26.02 -3.26
N MET A 364 33.47 25.21 -4.25
CA MET A 364 32.59 24.15 -4.74
C MET A 364 32.28 23.06 -3.68
N GLY A 365 33.21 22.80 -2.76
CA GLY A 365 33.00 21.88 -1.64
C GLY A 365 32.04 22.39 -0.54
N ILE A 366 31.59 23.64 -0.62
CA ILE A 366 30.62 24.24 0.31
C ILE A 366 29.18 24.18 -0.25
N TYR A 367 29.04 24.01 -1.58
CA TYR A 367 27.76 23.76 -2.24
C TYR A 367 27.38 22.28 -2.21
#